data_1c68a6bbd817f12e79c4efe16b2e91a7
#
_entry.id   1c68a6bbd817f12e79c4efe16b2e91a7
#
_cell.length_a   1.000
_cell.length_b   1.000
_cell.length_c   1.000
_cell.angle_alpha   90.00
_cell.angle_beta   90.00
_cell.angle_gamma   90.00
#
_symmetry.space_group_name_H-M   'P 1'
#
loop_
_entity.id
_entity.type
_entity.pdbx_description
1 polymer ?
#
loop_
_entity_poly.entity_id
_entity_poly.type
_entity_poly.pdbx_seq_one_letter_code
_entity_poly.pdbx_strand_id
1 'polypeptide(L)'
;MLSDIFLFNKNTRVLGDFLDFFETVRNRRSIRKYEDKNLENEKVQKVLEAARLAPSAMNRQPYQLYVVSNKEILARINSACNQDWKAPIMIAMVSLPKEAWVRDDGEAFWKADAAIAMNQISLAAYAEGLGTCWIAAFKENEVKDILGIDSSYRVLLLSPLGYPAENKGAVTNRKTIDSLVRYV
;
A
#
# COMPACT_ATOMS: atom_id res chain seq x y z
N MET A 1 34.42 4.95 -17.11
CA MET A 1 33.92 6.24 -17.58
C MET A 1 32.39 6.16 -17.64
N LEU A 2 31.71 6.06 -16.47
CA LEU A 2 30.24 6.00 -16.29
C LEU A 2 29.85 6.65 -14.94
N SER A 3 30.61 7.68 -14.49
CA SER A 3 30.42 8.30 -13.17
C SER A 3 29.60 9.60 -13.17
N ASP A 4 29.07 10.08 -14.32
CA ASP A 4 28.58 11.46 -14.43
C ASP A 4 27.08 11.61 -14.79
N ILE A 5 26.24 10.59 -14.59
CA ILE A 5 24.81 10.67 -15.01
C ILE A 5 23.82 11.05 -13.88
N PHE A 6 24.26 11.23 -12.64
CA PHE A 6 23.36 11.61 -11.53
C PHE A 6 23.75 12.90 -10.80
N LEU A 7 24.01 13.97 -11.55
CA LEU A 7 23.94 15.32 -10.98
C LEU A 7 22.48 15.81 -11.03
N PHE A 8 21.65 15.36 -10.10
CA PHE A 8 20.38 16.02 -9.82
C PHE A 8 20.68 17.42 -9.28
N ASN A 9 20.30 18.43 -10.06
CA ASN A 9 20.42 19.83 -9.72
C ASN A 9 19.67 20.11 -8.40
N LYS A 10 20.40 20.49 -7.35
CA LYS A 10 19.88 20.76 -5.99
C LYS A 10 18.99 22.01 -5.88
N ASN A 11 18.61 22.64 -6.98
CA ASN A 11 17.96 23.98 -6.97
C ASN A 11 16.48 23.98 -7.41
N THR A 12 15.79 22.86 -7.51
CA THR A 12 14.34 22.88 -7.65
C THR A 12 13.67 22.64 -6.28
N ARG A 13 13.78 23.62 -5.39
CA ARG A 13 12.83 23.73 -4.27
C ARG A 13 11.49 24.18 -4.85
N VAL A 14 10.59 23.26 -5.11
CA VAL A 14 9.18 23.56 -5.25
C VAL A 14 8.59 23.69 -3.86
N LEU A 15 7.89 24.78 -3.63
CA LEU A 15 7.25 25.22 -2.40
C LEU A 15 6.41 24.11 -1.73
N GLY A 16 6.68 23.88 -0.46
CA GLY A 16 5.98 22.96 0.44
C GLY A 16 6.89 21.79 0.87
N ASP A 17 6.80 21.36 2.12
CA ASP A 17 7.53 20.24 2.71
C ASP A 17 7.14 18.90 2.10
N PHE A 18 7.37 18.71 0.79
CA PHE A 18 7.22 17.40 0.16
C PHE A 18 8.50 16.60 0.40
N LEU A 19 8.36 15.45 1.06
CA LEU A 19 9.44 14.46 1.13
C LEU A 19 9.86 14.09 -0.29
N ASP A 20 11.17 14.10 -0.53
CA ASP A 20 11.75 13.61 -1.79
C ASP A 20 11.31 12.16 -2.06
N PHE A 21 11.03 11.85 -3.31
CA PHE A 21 10.56 10.50 -3.70
C PHE A 21 11.55 9.41 -3.25
N PHE A 22 12.84 9.61 -3.48
CA PHE A 22 13.85 8.62 -3.10
C PHE A 22 14.01 8.53 -1.58
N GLU A 23 13.81 9.61 -0.85
CA GLU A 23 13.75 9.60 0.60
C GLU A 23 12.57 8.76 1.09
N THR A 24 11.38 8.94 0.51
CA THR A 24 10.18 8.15 0.79
C THR A 24 10.43 6.65 0.53
N VAL A 25 10.94 6.30 -0.64
CA VAL A 25 11.24 4.91 -1.02
C VAL A 25 12.28 4.28 -0.08
N ARG A 26 13.31 5.05 0.28
CA ARG A 26 14.41 4.58 1.14
C ARG A 26 13.98 4.37 2.59
N ASN A 27 13.11 5.24 3.11
CA ASN A 27 12.80 5.30 4.54
C ASN A 27 11.45 4.66 4.92
N ARG A 28 10.50 4.48 3.98
CA ARG A 28 9.24 3.78 4.27
C ARG A 28 9.51 2.39 4.86
N ARG A 29 8.80 2.07 5.95
CA ARG A 29 8.86 0.76 6.63
C ARG A 29 7.46 0.19 6.83
N SER A 30 7.38 -1.13 7.01
CA SER A 30 6.17 -1.79 7.48
C SER A 30 6.00 -1.53 8.97
N ILE A 31 4.99 -0.74 9.32
CA ILE A 31 4.63 -0.38 10.70
C ILE A 31 3.57 -1.35 11.20
N ARG A 32 3.75 -1.85 12.41
CA ARG A 32 2.87 -2.85 13.04
C ARG A 32 2.38 -2.44 14.42
N LYS A 33 2.78 -1.26 14.91
CA LYS A 33 2.28 -0.64 16.14
C LYS A 33 1.84 0.78 15.81
N TYR A 34 0.66 1.13 16.25
CA TYR A 34 0.01 2.40 15.93
C TYR A 34 -0.38 3.13 17.19
N GLU A 35 -0.36 4.46 17.14
CA GLU A 35 -0.90 5.31 18.18
C GLU A 35 -2.44 5.21 18.22
N ASP A 36 -3.02 5.31 19.41
CA ASP A 36 -4.48 5.48 19.58
C ASP A 36 -4.86 6.93 19.28
N LYS A 37 -4.78 7.27 17.99
CA LYS A 37 -5.02 8.62 17.48
C LYS A 37 -5.80 8.56 16.19
N ASN A 38 -6.86 9.35 16.10
CA ASN A 38 -7.62 9.51 14.87
C ASN A 38 -6.76 10.18 13.80
N LEU A 39 -7.05 9.83 12.55
CA LEU A 39 -6.40 10.45 11.38
C LEU A 39 -7.21 11.62 10.88
N GLU A 40 -6.51 12.64 10.42
CA GLU A 40 -7.10 13.76 9.67
C GLU A 40 -7.64 13.25 8.32
N ASN A 41 -8.89 13.60 8.03
CA ASN A 41 -9.54 13.14 6.79
C ASN A 41 -8.75 13.55 5.53
N GLU A 42 -8.11 14.71 5.55
CA GLU A 42 -7.27 15.19 4.43
C GLU A 42 -6.12 14.22 4.12
N LYS A 43 -5.43 13.72 5.14
CA LYS A 43 -4.34 12.74 4.96
C LYS A 43 -4.86 11.42 4.40
N VAL A 44 -5.99 10.95 4.90
CA VAL A 44 -6.64 9.73 4.39
C VAL A 44 -7.00 9.91 2.92
N GLN A 45 -7.60 11.04 2.54
CA GLN A 45 -7.93 11.33 1.15
C GLN A 45 -6.71 11.38 0.24
N LYS A 46 -5.59 11.98 0.66
CA LYS A 46 -4.33 11.97 -0.11
C LYS A 46 -3.80 10.56 -0.34
N VAL A 47 -3.87 9.70 0.67
CA VAL A 47 -3.47 8.29 0.57
C VAL A 47 -4.35 7.52 -0.42
N LEU A 48 -5.67 7.74 -0.39
CA LEU A 48 -6.61 7.10 -1.30
C LEU A 48 -6.46 7.63 -2.74
N GLU A 49 -6.20 8.93 -2.89
CA GLU A 49 -5.93 9.55 -4.20
C GLU A 49 -4.68 8.98 -4.86
N ALA A 50 -3.63 8.70 -4.09
CA ALA A 50 -2.44 8.03 -4.61
C ALA A 50 -2.76 6.64 -5.19
N ALA A 51 -3.66 5.88 -4.56
CA ALA A 51 -4.13 4.61 -5.10
C ALA A 51 -4.96 4.80 -6.39
N ARG A 52 -5.84 5.82 -6.43
CA ARG A 52 -6.65 6.14 -7.62
C ARG A 52 -5.79 6.50 -8.82
N LEU A 53 -4.65 7.14 -8.60
CA LEU A 53 -3.69 7.54 -9.63
C LEU A 53 -2.71 6.42 -10.02
N ALA A 54 -2.80 5.25 -9.40
CA ALA A 54 -1.93 4.13 -9.72
C ALA A 54 -2.15 3.63 -11.16
N PRO A 55 -1.10 3.31 -11.90
CA PRO A 55 -1.24 2.69 -13.22
C PRO A 55 -1.80 1.27 -13.09
N SER A 56 -2.54 0.84 -14.12
CA SER A 56 -3.05 -0.51 -14.25
C SER A 56 -2.99 -0.99 -15.70
N ALA A 57 -2.99 -2.29 -15.93
CA ALA A 57 -2.97 -2.86 -17.26
C ALA A 57 -4.18 -2.37 -18.09
N MET A 58 -3.89 -1.77 -19.26
CA MET A 58 -4.89 -1.12 -20.12
C MET A 58 -5.79 -0.10 -19.38
N ASN A 59 -5.28 0.47 -18.28
CA ASN A 59 -6.02 1.41 -17.41
C ASN A 59 -7.37 0.86 -16.90
N ARG A 60 -7.47 -0.45 -16.70
CA ARG A 60 -8.74 -1.10 -16.31
C ARG A 60 -9.10 -0.90 -14.84
N GLN A 61 -8.12 -0.64 -13.96
CA GLN A 61 -8.33 -0.36 -12.53
C GLN A 61 -9.22 -1.42 -11.84
N PRO A 62 -8.91 -2.73 -11.96
CA PRO A 62 -9.79 -3.82 -11.53
C PRO A 62 -9.71 -4.03 -10.01
N TYR A 63 -9.93 -2.97 -9.23
CA TYR A 63 -9.88 -3.01 -7.76
C TYR A 63 -10.80 -1.98 -7.13
N GLN A 64 -11.16 -2.24 -5.89
CA GLN A 64 -11.89 -1.35 -4.99
C GLN A 64 -11.16 -1.28 -3.65
N LEU A 65 -11.28 -0.15 -2.97
CA LEU A 65 -10.74 0.06 -1.63
C LEU A 65 -11.88 0.13 -0.62
N TYR A 66 -11.88 -0.78 0.34
CA TYR A 66 -12.76 -0.72 1.49
C TYR A 66 -12.00 -0.09 2.65
N VAL A 67 -12.44 1.08 3.08
CA VAL A 67 -11.82 1.84 4.17
C VAL A 67 -12.67 1.67 5.42
N VAL A 68 -12.13 0.97 6.40
CA VAL A 68 -12.84 0.58 7.62
C VAL A 68 -12.29 1.37 8.80
N SER A 69 -13.16 2.16 9.45
CA SER A 69 -12.87 2.90 10.69
C SER A 69 -13.82 2.55 11.85
N ASN A 70 -14.88 1.76 11.58
CA ASN A 70 -15.78 1.28 12.61
C ASN A 70 -15.08 0.28 13.52
N LYS A 71 -15.05 0.54 14.82
CA LYS A 71 -14.31 -0.23 15.81
C LYS A 71 -14.74 -1.70 15.91
N GLU A 72 -16.03 -1.97 15.78
CA GLU A 72 -16.57 -3.34 15.83
C GLU A 72 -16.13 -4.14 14.60
N ILE A 73 -16.20 -3.53 13.42
CA ILE A 73 -15.76 -4.14 12.18
C ILE A 73 -14.24 -4.36 12.21
N LEU A 74 -13.46 -3.38 12.69
CA LEU A 74 -12.01 -3.51 12.89
C LEU A 74 -11.66 -4.69 13.79
N ALA A 75 -12.37 -4.86 14.92
CA ALA A 75 -12.13 -5.97 15.83
C ALA A 75 -12.38 -7.34 15.13
N ARG A 76 -13.43 -7.44 14.34
CA ARG A 76 -13.74 -8.66 13.57
C ARG A 76 -12.67 -8.95 12.50
N ILE A 77 -12.20 -7.92 11.77
CA ILE A 77 -11.11 -8.06 10.78
C ILE A 77 -9.81 -8.47 11.49
N ASN A 78 -9.49 -7.88 12.63
CA ASN A 78 -8.33 -8.25 13.43
C ASN A 78 -8.38 -9.74 13.85
N SER A 79 -9.56 -10.24 14.24
CA SER A 79 -9.77 -11.66 14.52
C SER A 79 -9.52 -12.55 13.29
N ALA A 80 -9.99 -12.13 12.10
CA ALA A 80 -9.73 -12.85 10.84
C ALA A 80 -8.23 -12.86 10.46
N CYS A 81 -7.45 -11.87 10.93
CA CYS A 81 -5.99 -11.80 10.81
C CYS A 81 -5.25 -12.57 11.92
N ASN A 82 -5.95 -13.08 12.93
CA ASN A 82 -5.36 -13.62 14.15
C ASN A 82 -4.36 -12.65 14.81
N GLN A 83 -4.60 -11.35 14.71
CA GLN A 83 -3.75 -10.29 15.26
C GLN A 83 -4.55 -9.00 15.47
N ASP A 84 -4.39 -8.36 16.64
CA ASP A 84 -4.93 -7.04 16.92
C ASP A 84 -3.93 -5.96 16.49
N TRP A 85 -4.21 -5.29 15.38
CA TRP A 85 -3.35 -4.25 14.81
C TRP A 85 -3.45 -2.91 15.53
N LYS A 86 -4.54 -2.66 16.28
CA LYS A 86 -4.80 -1.40 17.00
C LYS A 86 -4.67 -0.14 16.14
N ALA A 87 -4.82 -0.27 14.83
CA ALA A 87 -4.83 0.86 13.93
C ALA A 87 -6.23 1.47 13.83
N PRO A 88 -6.35 2.81 13.73
CA PRO A 88 -7.65 3.49 13.63
C PRO A 88 -8.37 3.21 12.31
N ILE A 89 -7.63 2.82 11.27
CA ILE A 89 -8.18 2.46 9.95
C ILE A 89 -7.56 1.15 9.45
N MET A 90 -8.39 0.33 8.80
CA MET A 90 -7.95 -0.79 7.96
C MET A 90 -8.41 -0.55 6.53
N ILE A 91 -7.49 -0.65 5.57
CA ILE A 91 -7.80 -0.62 4.13
C ILE A 91 -7.78 -2.05 3.62
N ALA A 92 -8.88 -2.52 3.01
CA ALA A 92 -8.90 -3.77 2.29
C ALA A 92 -8.83 -3.49 0.78
N MET A 93 -7.81 -4.07 0.14
CA MET A 93 -7.63 -4.05 -1.31
C MET A 93 -8.42 -5.21 -1.91
N VAL A 94 -9.53 -4.89 -2.52
CA VAL A 94 -10.45 -5.84 -3.16
C VAL A 94 -10.22 -5.82 -4.66
N SER A 95 -9.85 -6.95 -5.23
CA SER A 95 -9.63 -7.09 -6.67
C SER A 95 -10.87 -7.66 -7.35
N LEU A 96 -11.10 -7.23 -8.59
CA LEU A 96 -12.19 -7.64 -9.49
C LEU A 96 -11.59 -8.46 -10.66
N PRO A 97 -11.31 -9.76 -10.49
CA PRO A 97 -10.55 -10.55 -11.46
C PRO A 97 -11.16 -10.57 -12.86
N LYS A 98 -12.51 -10.53 -12.97
CA LYS A 98 -13.22 -10.55 -14.24
C LYS A 98 -13.08 -9.24 -15.04
N GLU A 99 -12.70 -8.15 -14.38
CA GLU A 99 -12.49 -6.84 -15.01
C GLU A 99 -11.04 -6.59 -15.42
N ALA A 100 -10.13 -7.44 -14.96
CA ALA A 100 -8.71 -7.31 -15.24
C ALA A 100 -8.37 -7.56 -16.72
N TRP A 101 -7.27 -6.97 -17.15
CA TRP A 101 -6.66 -7.37 -18.40
C TRP A 101 -6.05 -8.77 -18.27
N VAL A 102 -6.23 -9.56 -19.33
CA VAL A 102 -5.69 -10.91 -19.44
C VAL A 102 -4.71 -10.93 -20.61
N ARG A 103 -3.51 -11.40 -20.38
CA ARG A 103 -2.50 -11.59 -21.42
C ARG A 103 -2.87 -12.78 -22.30
N ASP A 104 -2.33 -12.86 -23.50
CA ASP A 104 -2.67 -13.88 -24.52
C ASP A 104 -2.42 -15.33 -24.03
N ASP A 105 -1.52 -15.51 -23.07
CA ASP A 105 -1.25 -16.82 -22.43
C ASP A 105 -2.22 -17.16 -21.29
N GLY A 106 -3.23 -16.33 -21.05
CA GLY A 106 -4.24 -16.52 -20.01
C GLY A 106 -3.89 -15.92 -18.64
N GLU A 107 -2.72 -15.28 -18.47
CA GLU A 107 -2.35 -14.64 -17.20
C GLU A 107 -3.15 -13.36 -16.95
N ALA A 108 -3.92 -13.32 -15.86
CA ALA A 108 -4.74 -12.18 -15.46
C ALA A 108 -3.97 -11.25 -14.52
N PHE A 109 -3.94 -9.94 -14.82
CA PHE A 109 -3.08 -8.97 -14.14
C PHE A 109 -3.69 -8.31 -12.88
N TRP A 110 -4.86 -8.72 -12.43
CA TRP A 110 -5.52 -8.13 -11.27
C TRP A 110 -4.65 -8.08 -9.99
N LYS A 111 -3.77 -9.07 -9.79
CA LYS A 111 -2.84 -9.07 -8.64
C LYS A 111 -1.78 -7.99 -8.79
N ALA A 112 -1.24 -7.82 -9.99
CA ALA A 112 -0.25 -6.79 -10.28
C ALA A 112 -0.85 -5.39 -10.10
N ASP A 113 -2.01 -5.14 -10.70
CA ASP A 113 -2.71 -3.86 -10.63
C ASP A 113 -3.02 -3.47 -9.18
N ALA A 114 -3.59 -4.40 -8.40
CA ALA A 114 -3.90 -4.16 -6.99
C ALA A 114 -2.64 -3.96 -6.13
N ALA A 115 -1.55 -4.68 -6.42
CA ALA A 115 -0.28 -4.51 -5.71
C ALA A 115 0.37 -3.15 -6.01
N ILE A 116 0.28 -2.66 -7.25
CA ILE A 116 0.75 -1.32 -7.63
C ILE A 116 -0.03 -0.25 -6.86
N ALA A 117 -1.36 -0.32 -6.83
CA ALA A 117 -2.20 0.62 -6.09
C ALA A 117 -1.89 0.59 -4.58
N MET A 118 -1.73 -0.60 -3.99
CA MET A 118 -1.36 -0.75 -2.58
C MET A 118 0.05 -0.20 -2.29
N ASN A 119 0.98 -0.29 -3.23
CA ASN A 119 2.30 0.32 -3.08
C ASN A 119 2.20 1.86 -3.06
N GLN A 120 1.38 2.46 -3.92
CA GLN A 120 1.12 3.90 -3.91
C GLN A 120 0.53 4.34 -2.55
N ILE A 121 -0.44 3.60 -2.00
CA ILE A 121 -0.95 3.81 -0.63
C ILE A 121 0.21 3.84 0.38
N SER A 122 1.11 2.88 0.31
CA SER A 122 2.21 2.75 1.28
C SER A 122 3.20 3.92 1.22
N LEU A 123 3.50 4.40 0.02
CA LEU A 123 4.40 5.55 -0.18
C LEU A 123 3.73 6.86 0.24
N ALA A 124 2.47 7.07 -0.17
CA ALA A 124 1.72 8.27 0.19
C ALA A 124 1.48 8.35 1.71
N ALA A 125 1.16 7.23 2.36
CA ALA A 125 1.02 7.19 3.82
C ALA A 125 2.32 7.63 4.52
N TYR A 126 3.47 7.11 4.08
CA TYR A 126 4.75 7.53 4.64
C TYR A 126 5.00 9.02 4.42
N ALA A 127 4.72 9.56 3.24
CA ALA A 127 4.88 10.99 2.93
C ALA A 127 3.99 11.88 3.82
N GLU A 128 2.81 11.39 4.24
CA GLU A 128 1.91 12.08 5.17
C GLU A 128 2.23 11.81 6.66
N GLY A 129 3.36 11.15 6.97
CA GLY A 129 3.78 10.79 8.32
C GLY A 129 3.00 9.64 8.93
N LEU A 130 2.30 8.84 8.10
CA LEU A 130 1.52 7.68 8.52
C LEU A 130 2.29 6.37 8.26
N GLY A 131 1.89 5.33 8.98
CA GLY A 131 2.41 3.98 8.83
C GLY A 131 1.42 3.03 8.21
N THR A 132 1.95 2.07 7.43
CA THR A 132 1.20 0.96 6.83
C THR A 132 1.97 -0.35 6.95
N CYS A 133 1.26 -1.46 6.78
CA CYS A 133 1.87 -2.79 6.63
C CYS A 133 1.01 -3.64 5.69
N TRP A 134 1.61 -4.28 4.71
CA TRP A 134 0.90 -5.26 3.90
C TRP A 134 0.65 -6.53 4.70
N ILE A 135 -0.62 -6.93 4.78
CA ILE A 135 -1.07 -8.16 5.43
C ILE A 135 -1.65 -9.06 4.35
N ALA A 136 -1.04 -10.24 4.19
CA ALA A 136 -1.54 -11.31 3.34
C ALA A 136 -2.01 -12.54 4.17
N ALA A 137 -1.65 -12.57 5.46
CA ALA A 137 -2.03 -13.64 6.38
C ALA A 137 -3.36 -13.30 7.06
N PHE A 138 -4.46 -13.67 6.43
CA PHE A 138 -5.83 -13.52 6.95
C PHE A 138 -6.75 -14.56 6.33
N LYS A 139 -7.91 -14.77 6.94
CA LYS A 139 -8.95 -15.65 6.41
C LYS A 139 -9.84 -14.87 5.44
N GLU A 140 -9.59 -15.02 4.15
CA GLU A 140 -10.22 -14.20 3.09
C GLU A 140 -11.76 -14.27 3.16
N ASN A 141 -12.35 -15.46 3.31
CA ASN A 141 -13.80 -15.62 3.35
C ASN A 141 -14.41 -14.90 4.55
N GLU A 142 -13.79 -14.98 5.74
CA GLU A 142 -14.26 -14.24 6.92
C GLU A 142 -14.25 -12.73 6.67
N VAL A 143 -13.19 -12.20 6.02
CA VAL A 143 -13.12 -10.76 5.68
C VAL A 143 -14.20 -10.38 4.67
N LYS A 144 -14.45 -11.22 3.66
CA LYS A 144 -15.54 -11.00 2.69
C LYS A 144 -16.91 -10.93 3.38
N ASP A 145 -17.21 -11.87 4.28
CA ASP A 145 -18.45 -11.92 5.02
C ASP A 145 -18.60 -10.69 5.93
N ILE A 146 -17.52 -10.26 6.60
CA ILE A 146 -17.50 -9.08 7.46
C ILE A 146 -17.82 -7.81 6.67
N LEU A 147 -17.27 -7.67 5.46
CA LEU A 147 -17.36 -6.47 4.64
C LEU A 147 -18.49 -6.52 3.59
N GLY A 148 -19.21 -7.63 3.47
CA GLY A 148 -20.27 -7.82 2.47
C GLY A 148 -19.72 -7.82 1.03
N ILE A 149 -18.53 -8.40 0.82
CA ILE A 149 -17.87 -8.43 -0.49
C ILE A 149 -18.39 -9.60 -1.31
N ASP A 150 -18.72 -9.35 -2.58
CA ASP A 150 -19.18 -10.36 -3.53
C ASP A 150 -18.20 -11.54 -3.62
N SER A 151 -18.72 -12.76 -3.69
CA SER A 151 -17.95 -13.99 -3.73
C SER A 151 -17.00 -14.09 -4.93
N SER A 152 -17.32 -13.44 -6.05
CA SER A 152 -16.50 -13.39 -7.26
C SER A 152 -15.29 -12.45 -7.15
N TYR A 153 -15.26 -11.55 -6.17
CA TYR A 153 -14.16 -10.65 -5.90
C TYR A 153 -13.14 -11.33 -4.98
N ARG A 154 -11.95 -10.76 -4.90
CA ARG A 154 -10.85 -11.29 -4.09
C ARG A 154 -10.29 -10.20 -3.17
N VAL A 155 -10.19 -10.48 -1.88
CA VAL A 155 -9.44 -9.60 -0.97
C VAL A 155 -7.97 -9.97 -1.08
N LEU A 156 -7.20 -9.14 -1.80
CA LEU A 156 -5.79 -9.45 -2.06
C LEU A 156 -4.92 -9.15 -0.84
N LEU A 157 -5.12 -8.00 -0.23
CA LEU A 157 -4.31 -7.49 0.86
C LEU A 157 -5.17 -6.67 1.83
N LEU A 158 -4.78 -6.68 3.08
CA LEU A 158 -5.22 -5.72 4.08
C LEU A 158 -4.04 -4.81 4.44
N SER A 159 -4.31 -3.56 4.80
CA SER A 159 -3.30 -2.64 5.30
C SER A 159 -3.88 -1.79 6.44
N PRO A 160 -3.36 -1.90 7.66
CA PRO A 160 -3.65 -0.92 8.68
C PRO A 160 -3.06 0.43 8.26
N LEU A 161 -3.71 1.52 8.67
CA LEU A 161 -3.28 2.89 8.45
C LEU A 161 -3.42 3.67 9.76
N GLY A 162 -2.34 4.30 10.22
CA GLY A 162 -2.32 5.03 11.49
C GLY A 162 -1.00 5.76 11.71
N TYR A 163 -0.93 6.56 12.74
CA TYR A 163 0.35 7.13 13.20
C TYR A 163 1.23 6.03 13.77
N PRO A 164 2.53 5.96 13.38
CA PRO A 164 3.41 4.92 13.89
C PRO A 164 3.75 5.12 15.37
N ALA A 165 3.50 4.10 16.21
CA ALA A 165 3.94 4.02 17.59
C ALA A 165 5.26 3.25 17.73
N GLU A 166 5.98 3.02 16.65
CA GLU A 166 7.30 2.41 16.63
C GLU A 166 8.22 3.12 15.64
N ASN A 167 9.49 3.19 15.95
CA ASN A 167 10.51 3.66 15.03
C ASN A 167 11.29 2.46 14.48
N LYS A 168 11.39 2.38 13.15
CA LYS A 168 12.15 1.32 12.47
C LYS A 168 13.34 1.90 11.73
N GLY A 169 14.52 1.43 12.09
CA GLY A 169 15.77 1.79 11.44
C GLY A 169 15.83 1.39 9.96
N ALA A 170 16.94 1.75 9.32
CA ALA A 170 17.17 1.42 7.91
C ALA A 170 17.17 -0.09 7.66
N VAL A 171 16.70 -0.51 6.47
CA VAL A 171 16.82 -1.90 6.01
C VAL A 171 18.22 -2.10 5.43
N THR A 172 18.98 -3.00 6.04
CA THR A 172 20.39 -3.25 5.66
C THR A 172 20.58 -4.53 4.85
N ASN A 173 19.57 -5.41 4.78
CA ASN A 173 19.63 -6.72 4.13
C ASN A 173 19.00 -6.74 2.74
N ARG A 174 19.15 -5.67 1.96
CA ARG A 174 18.73 -5.63 0.55
C ARG A 174 19.77 -6.33 -0.33
N LYS A 175 19.27 -7.04 -1.35
CA LYS A 175 20.14 -7.55 -2.42
C LYS A 175 20.87 -6.38 -3.10
N THR A 176 22.08 -6.61 -3.61
CA THR A 176 22.81 -5.63 -4.39
C THR A 176 22.15 -5.42 -5.75
N ILE A 177 22.40 -4.26 -6.36
CA ILE A 177 21.92 -3.96 -7.72
C ILE A 177 22.40 -5.03 -8.70
N ASP A 178 23.67 -5.43 -8.64
CA ASP A 178 24.25 -6.44 -9.55
C ASP A 178 23.59 -7.82 -9.43
N SER A 179 23.01 -8.13 -8.24
CA SER A 179 22.27 -9.38 -8.06
C SER A 179 20.85 -9.34 -8.64
N LEU A 180 20.30 -8.15 -8.89
CA LEU A 180 18.93 -7.94 -9.36
C LEU A 180 18.87 -7.57 -10.84
N VAL A 181 19.92 -6.94 -11.38
CA VAL A 181 19.93 -6.39 -12.75
C VAL A 181 20.79 -7.28 -13.65
N ARG A 182 20.34 -7.48 -14.88
CA ARG A 182 21.10 -8.08 -15.97
C ARG A 182 21.08 -7.11 -17.15
N TYR A 183 22.25 -6.73 -17.62
CA TYR A 183 22.42 -5.98 -18.85
C TYR A 183 22.61 -6.97 -19.99
N VAL A 184 21.81 -6.89 -21.03
CA VAL A 184 21.83 -7.77 -22.22
C VAL A 184 21.97 -6.95 -23.47
#